data_376119bf05a663903b6d5fe6037a9066
#
_entry.id   376119bf05a663903b6d5fe6037a9066
#
_cell.length_a   1.000
_cell.length_b   1.000
_cell.length_c   1.000
_cell.angle_alpha   90.00
_cell.angle_beta   90.00
_cell.angle_gamma   90.00
#
_symmetry.space_group_name_H-M   'P 1'
#
loop_
_entity.id
_entity.type
_entity.pdbx_description
1 polymer ?
#
loop_
_entity_poly.entity_id
_entity_poly.type
_entity_poly.pdbx_seq_one_letter_code
_entity_poly.pdbx_strand_id
1 'polypeptide(L)'
;MEGIKHRTVRVNGINMHVAEKGNGPIILFLHGFPELWYSWRHQIHALAALGYHCVAPDLRGYGDTDAPPSATSYTCLHVVGDVVALIDSLGGEAVYLVAHDWGAIIGWYLCLFRPDKVKAYACMSVPYRPRNPKMKPVETMRALFGEEYYMCRFQVCYLLRS
;
A
#
# COMPACT_ATOMS: atom_id res chain seq x y z
N MET A 1 8.14 -2.46 -20.48
CA MET A 1 9.06 -3.15 -19.56
C MET A 1 8.90 -4.65 -19.79
N GLU A 2 9.94 -5.20 -20.33
CA GLU A 2 9.89 -6.55 -20.85
C GLU A 2 9.65 -7.60 -19.76
N GLY A 3 8.60 -8.42 -19.92
CA GLY A 3 8.32 -9.56 -19.07
C GLY A 3 7.63 -9.27 -17.71
N ILE A 4 7.22 -8.04 -17.42
CA ILE A 4 6.26 -7.77 -16.33
C ILE A 4 4.87 -7.98 -16.90
N LYS A 5 4.08 -8.83 -16.23
CA LYS A 5 2.69 -9.09 -16.57
C LYS A 5 1.78 -8.16 -15.79
N HIS A 6 0.67 -7.80 -16.40
CA HIS A 6 -0.35 -6.94 -15.79
C HIS A 6 -1.68 -7.68 -15.76
N ARG A 7 -2.38 -7.62 -14.67
CA ARG A 7 -3.73 -8.18 -14.54
C ARG A 7 -4.57 -7.35 -13.57
N THR A 8 -5.87 -7.53 -13.66
CA THR A 8 -6.82 -7.00 -12.70
C THR A 8 -7.31 -8.12 -11.79
N VAL A 9 -7.33 -7.85 -10.49
CA VAL A 9 -7.82 -8.79 -9.47
C VAL A 9 -8.97 -8.13 -8.72
N ARG A 10 -10.09 -8.86 -8.58
CA ARG A 10 -11.19 -8.35 -7.74
C ARG A 10 -10.89 -8.68 -6.28
N VAL A 11 -10.72 -7.64 -5.47
CA VAL A 11 -10.39 -7.73 -4.06
C VAL A 11 -11.25 -6.76 -3.26
N ASN A 12 -11.80 -7.20 -2.13
CA ASN A 12 -12.51 -6.33 -1.18
C ASN A 12 -13.48 -5.31 -1.84
N GLY A 13 -14.18 -5.75 -2.89
CA GLY A 13 -15.19 -4.94 -3.60
C GLY A 13 -14.67 -3.98 -4.68
N ILE A 14 -13.36 -3.95 -4.94
CA ILE A 14 -12.73 -3.16 -6.00
C ILE A 14 -12.01 -4.04 -7.02
N ASN A 15 -11.78 -3.50 -8.22
CA ASN A 15 -10.88 -4.06 -9.22
C ASN A 15 -9.50 -3.45 -9.04
N MET A 16 -8.54 -4.25 -8.64
CA MET A 16 -7.17 -3.84 -8.36
C MET A 16 -6.25 -4.22 -9.49
N HIS A 17 -5.53 -3.26 -10.04
CA HIS A 17 -4.44 -3.50 -10.99
C HIS A 17 -3.23 -4.07 -10.25
N VAL A 18 -2.60 -5.06 -10.86
CA VAL A 18 -1.42 -5.74 -10.32
C VAL A 18 -0.38 -5.92 -11.41
N ALA A 19 0.84 -5.48 -11.16
CA ALA A 19 2.02 -5.79 -11.95
C ALA A 19 2.80 -6.92 -11.28
N GLU A 20 3.14 -7.98 -12.02
CA GLU A 20 3.81 -9.14 -11.44
C GLU A 20 4.84 -9.78 -12.38
N LYS A 21 5.85 -10.42 -11.78
CA LYS A 21 6.89 -11.15 -12.50
C LYS A 21 7.51 -12.25 -11.65
N GLY A 22 7.89 -13.35 -12.32
CA GLY A 22 8.58 -14.48 -11.69
C GLY A 22 7.63 -15.51 -11.12
N ASN A 23 8.20 -16.51 -10.48
CA ASN A 23 7.51 -17.61 -9.80
C ASN A 23 8.29 -17.96 -8.53
N GLY A 24 7.60 -18.50 -7.51
CA GLY A 24 8.21 -18.88 -6.24
C GLY A 24 7.64 -18.13 -5.06
N PRO A 25 8.40 -17.98 -3.96
CA PRO A 25 7.93 -17.25 -2.79
C PRO A 25 7.55 -15.80 -3.13
N ILE A 26 6.41 -15.33 -2.61
CA ILE A 26 5.85 -14.04 -2.98
C ILE A 26 6.56 -12.92 -2.23
N ILE A 27 7.00 -11.90 -2.98
CA ILE A 27 7.37 -10.59 -2.46
C ILE A 27 6.29 -9.59 -2.90
N LEU A 28 5.56 -9.03 -1.95
CA LEU A 28 4.53 -8.03 -2.18
C LEU A 28 5.09 -6.63 -1.93
N PHE A 29 4.94 -5.73 -2.91
CA PHE A 29 5.43 -4.37 -2.85
C PHE A 29 4.26 -3.39 -2.70
N LEU A 30 4.31 -2.49 -1.70
CA LEU A 30 3.32 -1.44 -1.52
C LEU A 30 3.97 -0.07 -1.75
N HIS A 31 3.46 0.65 -2.74
CA HIS A 31 3.94 1.99 -3.08
C HIS A 31 3.40 3.07 -2.14
N GLY A 32 3.99 4.24 -2.17
CA GLY A 32 3.59 5.43 -1.42
C GLY A 32 2.81 6.46 -2.24
N PHE A 33 2.87 7.71 -1.78
CA PHE A 33 2.29 8.88 -2.43
C PHE A 33 3.39 9.85 -2.88
N PRO A 34 3.32 10.37 -4.10
CA PRO A 34 2.40 10.09 -5.23
C PRO A 34 3.01 9.06 -6.20
N GLU A 35 2.99 7.80 -5.82
CA GLU A 35 3.64 6.71 -6.54
C GLU A 35 2.63 5.69 -7.09
N LEU A 36 3.14 4.73 -7.89
CA LEU A 36 2.42 3.61 -8.47
C LEU A 36 3.28 2.34 -8.36
N TRP A 37 2.75 1.17 -8.77
CA TRP A 37 3.52 -0.07 -8.91
C TRP A 37 4.86 0.14 -9.62
N TYR A 38 4.93 1.09 -10.54
CA TYR A 38 6.07 1.42 -11.40
C TYR A 38 7.33 1.81 -10.61
N SER A 39 7.19 2.36 -9.40
CA SER A 39 8.31 2.67 -8.51
C SER A 39 9.16 1.43 -8.23
N TRP A 40 8.54 0.25 -8.23
CA TRP A 40 9.17 -1.04 -7.93
C TRP A 40 9.73 -1.80 -9.14
N ARG A 41 9.64 -1.26 -10.35
CA ARG A 41 10.02 -1.94 -11.60
C ARG A 41 11.40 -2.58 -11.57
N HIS A 42 12.39 -1.92 -10.99
CA HIS A 42 13.77 -2.42 -10.92
C HIS A 42 13.90 -3.57 -9.91
N GLN A 43 13.29 -3.44 -8.74
CA GLN A 43 13.24 -4.48 -7.71
C GLN A 43 12.50 -5.71 -8.21
N ILE A 44 11.37 -5.53 -8.92
CA ILE A 44 10.62 -6.62 -9.55
C ILE A 44 11.53 -7.42 -10.50
N HIS A 45 12.28 -6.75 -11.37
CA HIS A 45 13.19 -7.44 -12.29
C HIS A 45 14.31 -8.18 -11.56
N ALA A 46 14.96 -7.53 -10.61
CA ALA A 46 16.09 -8.09 -9.89
C ALA A 46 15.70 -9.30 -9.04
N LEU A 47 14.59 -9.19 -8.28
CA LEU A 47 14.17 -10.23 -7.37
C LEU A 47 13.47 -11.38 -8.09
N ALA A 48 12.77 -11.13 -9.19
CA ALA A 48 12.23 -12.19 -10.03
C ALA A 48 13.35 -13.04 -10.66
N ALA A 49 14.49 -12.44 -11.02
CA ALA A 49 15.64 -13.18 -11.52
C ALA A 49 16.29 -14.08 -10.44
N LEU A 50 16.04 -13.78 -9.15
CA LEU A 50 16.49 -14.59 -8.01
C LEU A 50 15.47 -15.68 -7.62
N GLY A 51 14.40 -15.87 -8.39
CA GLY A 51 13.43 -16.94 -8.17
C GLY A 51 12.25 -16.55 -7.25
N TYR A 52 11.98 -15.26 -7.05
CA TYR A 52 10.80 -14.81 -6.35
C TYR A 52 9.65 -14.47 -7.29
N HIS A 53 8.41 -14.61 -6.81
CA HIS A 53 7.24 -14.05 -7.44
C HIS A 53 7.02 -12.64 -6.89
N CYS A 54 7.38 -11.63 -7.67
CA CYS A 54 7.25 -10.22 -7.32
C CYS A 54 5.87 -9.71 -7.74
N VAL A 55 5.13 -9.13 -6.80
CA VAL A 55 3.77 -8.63 -6.98
C VAL A 55 3.69 -7.19 -6.49
N ALA A 56 3.28 -6.26 -7.34
CA ALA A 56 3.14 -4.85 -7.02
C ALA A 56 1.77 -4.32 -7.50
N PRO A 57 0.79 -4.16 -6.61
CA PRO A 57 -0.47 -3.53 -6.96
C PRO A 57 -0.32 -2.01 -7.10
N ASP A 58 -1.22 -1.39 -7.86
CA ASP A 58 -1.64 -0.01 -7.59
C ASP A 58 -2.64 -0.04 -6.45
N LEU A 59 -2.38 0.72 -5.38
CA LEU A 59 -3.26 0.74 -4.23
C LEU A 59 -4.60 1.41 -4.58
N ARG A 60 -5.62 1.22 -3.75
CA ARG A 60 -6.95 1.80 -3.88
C ARG A 60 -6.89 3.30 -4.22
N GLY A 61 -7.51 3.70 -5.34
CA GLY A 61 -7.53 5.09 -5.82
C GLY A 61 -6.30 5.53 -6.60
N TYR A 62 -5.38 4.60 -6.92
CA TYR A 62 -4.18 4.88 -7.71
C TYR A 62 -4.19 4.12 -9.02
N GLY A 63 -3.54 4.70 -10.03
CA GLY A 63 -3.29 4.08 -11.33
C GLY A 63 -4.55 3.50 -11.97
N ASP A 64 -4.48 2.23 -12.35
CA ASP A 64 -5.58 1.50 -12.98
C ASP A 64 -6.47 0.75 -11.97
N THR A 65 -6.28 0.97 -10.66
CA THR A 65 -7.14 0.44 -9.60
C THR A 65 -8.36 1.33 -9.38
N ASP A 66 -9.52 0.72 -9.11
CA ASP A 66 -10.76 1.43 -8.84
C ASP A 66 -10.58 2.52 -7.77
N ALA A 67 -11.23 3.66 -8.01
CA ALA A 67 -11.29 4.78 -7.09
C ALA A 67 -12.72 4.99 -6.57
N PRO A 68 -13.12 4.34 -5.45
CA PRO A 68 -14.43 4.55 -4.85
C PRO A 68 -14.70 6.03 -4.57
N PRO A 69 -15.92 6.54 -4.88
CA PRO A 69 -16.22 7.98 -4.81
C PRO A 69 -16.28 8.53 -3.38
N SER A 70 -16.54 7.67 -2.38
CA SER A 70 -16.63 8.09 -1.00
C SER A 70 -15.26 8.13 -0.33
N ALA A 71 -14.89 9.24 0.27
CA ALA A 71 -13.67 9.36 1.04
C ALA A 71 -13.61 8.43 2.26
N THR A 72 -14.77 8.02 2.78
CA THR A 72 -14.84 7.03 3.88
C THR A 72 -14.34 5.64 3.46
N SER A 73 -14.23 5.38 2.15
CA SER A 73 -13.68 4.15 1.59
C SER A 73 -12.13 4.08 1.59
N TYR A 74 -11.46 5.12 2.07
CA TYR A 74 -9.99 5.23 2.02
C TYR A 74 -9.32 5.16 3.40
N THR A 75 -9.94 4.54 4.37
CA THR A 75 -9.28 4.31 5.67
C THR A 75 -8.15 3.29 5.54
N CYS A 76 -7.15 3.35 6.43
CA CYS A 76 -6.08 2.35 6.48
C CYS A 76 -6.63 0.92 6.55
N LEU A 77 -7.76 0.69 7.24
CA LEU A 77 -8.36 -0.64 7.35
C LEU A 77 -8.95 -1.13 6.03
N HIS A 78 -9.52 -0.24 5.20
CA HIS A 78 -9.96 -0.63 3.85
C HIS A 78 -8.77 -1.08 2.99
N VAL A 79 -7.67 -0.32 3.00
CA VAL A 79 -6.48 -0.66 2.22
C VAL A 79 -5.81 -1.95 2.75
N VAL A 80 -5.76 -2.14 4.06
CA VAL A 80 -5.29 -3.42 4.65
C VAL A 80 -6.19 -4.57 4.21
N GLY A 81 -7.51 -4.38 4.21
CA GLY A 81 -8.47 -5.37 3.70
C GLY A 81 -8.23 -5.73 2.22
N ASP A 82 -7.91 -4.74 1.39
CA ASP A 82 -7.54 -4.98 -0.02
C ASP A 82 -6.28 -5.83 -0.15
N VAL A 83 -5.25 -5.50 0.64
CA VAL A 83 -3.97 -6.23 0.64
C VAL A 83 -4.16 -7.66 1.12
N VAL A 84 -4.96 -7.88 2.17
CA VAL A 84 -5.30 -9.24 2.65
C VAL A 84 -6.01 -10.04 1.56
N ALA A 85 -7.03 -9.45 0.92
CA ALA A 85 -7.76 -10.12 -0.15
C ALA A 85 -6.87 -10.40 -1.38
N LEU A 86 -5.92 -9.51 -1.68
CA LEU A 86 -4.91 -9.77 -2.71
C LEU A 86 -4.04 -10.96 -2.33
N ILE A 87 -3.50 -11.03 -1.11
CA ILE A 87 -2.69 -12.16 -0.64
C ILE A 87 -3.51 -13.47 -0.72
N ASP A 88 -4.78 -13.44 -0.32
CA ASP A 88 -5.66 -14.61 -0.40
C ASP A 88 -5.87 -15.06 -1.86
N SER A 89 -5.98 -14.12 -2.80
CA SER A 89 -6.09 -14.42 -4.23
C SER A 89 -4.82 -15.02 -4.85
N LEU A 90 -3.66 -14.83 -4.18
CA LEU A 90 -2.36 -15.37 -4.58
C LEU A 90 -2.07 -16.75 -3.97
N GLY A 91 -3.02 -17.36 -3.27
CA GLY A 91 -2.89 -18.67 -2.61
C GLY A 91 -2.97 -18.59 -1.09
N GLY A 92 -3.08 -17.40 -0.52
CA GLY A 92 -3.34 -17.17 0.91
C GLY A 92 -2.18 -17.40 1.86
N GLU A 93 -1.02 -17.86 1.39
CA GLU A 93 0.18 -18.02 2.21
C GLU A 93 0.77 -16.66 2.62
N ALA A 94 1.50 -16.66 3.74
CA ALA A 94 2.21 -15.47 4.18
C ALA A 94 3.28 -15.04 3.15
N VAL A 95 3.42 -13.72 2.95
CA VAL A 95 4.31 -13.11 1.95
C VAL A 95 5.50 -12.40 2.61
N TYR A 96 6.56 -12.18 1.85
CA TYR A 96 7.54 -11.15 2.17
C TYR A 96 6.95 -9.80 1.75
N LEU A 97 6.93 -8.84 2.66
CA LEU A 97 6.36 -7.52 2.44
C LEU A 97 7.46 -6.48 2.30
N VAL A 98 7.40 -5.65 1.26
CA VAL A 98 8.29 -4.50 1.05
C VAL A 98 7.41 -3.27 0.84
N ALA A 99 7.62 -2.21 1.59
CA ALA A 99 6.76 -1.03 1.46
C ALA A 99 7.51 0.26 1.74
N HIS A 100 7.07 1.33 1.09
CA HIS A 100 7.65 2.67 1.16
C HIS A 100 6.56 3.71 1.44
N ASP A 101 6.88 4.78 2.18
CA ASP A 101 6.04 5.94 2.45
C ASP A 101 4.63 5.57 2.98
N TRP A 102 3.52 5.98 2.34
CA TRP A 102 2.17 5.59 2.75
C TRP A 102 1.94 4.08 2.70
N GLY A 103 2.53 3.39 1.73
CA GLY A 103 2.52 1.92 1.68
C GLY A 103 3.17 1.31 2.92
N ALA A 104 4.21 1.95 3.47
CA ALA A 104 4.85 1.49 4.70
C ALA A 104 3.92 1.61 5.92
N ILE A 105 3.09 2.65 5.99
CA ILE A 105 2.06 2.75 7.03
C ILE A 105 1.08 1.59 6.94
N ILE A 106 0.61 1.29 5.73
CA ILE A 106 -0.28 0.14 5.49
C ILE A 106 0.41 -1.17 5.88
N GLY A 107 1.70 -1.33 5.54
CA GLY A 107 2.51 -2.49 5.93
C GLY A 107 2.57 -2.70 7.44
N TRP A 108 2.75 -1.63 8.23
CA TRP A 108 2.71 -1.70 9.68
C TRP A 108 1.35 -2.14 10.23
N TYR A 109 0.25 -1.61 9.67
CA TYR A 109 -1.10 -2.05 10.05
C TYR A 109 -1.38 -3.50 9.63
N LEU A 110 -0.89 -3.93 8.46
CA LEU A 110 -1.00 -5.33 8.06
C LEU A 110 -0.27 -6.24 9.05
N CYS A 111 0.97 -5.92 9.43
CA CYS A 111 1.72 -6.68 10.43
C CYS A 111 1.03 -6.71 11.80
N LEU A 112 0.37 -5.61 12.19
CA LEU A 112 -0.34 -5.51 13.46
C LEU A 112 -1.63 -6.34 13.49
N PHE A 113 -2.46 -6.26 12.45
CA PHE A 113 -3.78 -6.87 12.42
C PHE A 113 -3.80 -8.27 11.80
N ARG A 114 -2.86 -8.56 10.91
CA ARG A 114 -2.77 -9.83 10.20
C ARG A 114 -1.32 -10.34 10.12
N PRO A 115 -0.68 -10.57 11.29
CA PRO A 115 0.68 -11.10 11.33
C PRO A 115 0.81 -12.47 10.64
N ASP A 116 -0.30 -13.23 10.56
CA ASP A 116 -0.40 -14.50 9.85
C ASP A 116 -0.11 -14.37 8.34
N LYS A 117 -0.25 -13.17 7.76
CA LYS A 117 -0.06 -12.90 6.33
C LYS A 117 1.36 -12.40 5.97
N VAL A 118 2.24 -12.19 6.95
CA VAL A 118 3.55 -11.57 6.71
C VAL A 118 4.67 -12.45 7.28
N LYS A 119 5.55 -12.97 6.41
CA LYS A 119 6.76 -13.73 6.81
C LYS A 119 7.86 -12.82 7.33
N ALA A 120 8.07 -11.70 6.63
CA ALA A 120 9.02 -10.66 7.00
C ALA A 120 8.60 -9.34 6.36
N TYR A 121 8.97 -8.23 6.98
CA TYR A 121 8.64 -6.89 6.51
C TYR A 121 9.88 -6.02 6.36
N ALA A 122 10.15 -5.55 5.14
CA ALA A 122 11.14 -4.51 4.84
C ALA A 122 10.43 -3.16 4.69
N CYS A 123 10.56 -2.33 5.72
CA CYS A 123 9.97 -1.00 5.77
C CYS A 123 10.98 0.06 5.32
N MET A 124 10.59 0.90 4.37
CA MET A 124 11.42 2.00 3.88
C MET A 124 10.78 3.35 4.26
N SER A 125 11.58 4.23 4.84
CA SER A 125 11.34 5.63 5.21
C SER A 125 10.37 5.92 6.37
N VAL A 126 9.42 5.06 6.71
CA VAL A 126 8.40 5.37 7.73
C VAL A 126 8.45 4.35 8.88
N PRO A 127 8.97 4.73 10.05
CA PRO A 127 9.00 3.85 11.22
C PRO A 127 7.58 3.60 11.76
N TYR A 128 7.42 2.50 12.49
CA TYR A 128 6.18 2.25 13.23
C TYR A 128 5.93 3.37 14.25
N ARG A 129 4.73 3.92 14.22
CA ARG A 129 4.27 4.92 15.19
C ARG A 129 3.00 4.39 15.86
N PRO A 130 3.08 4.02 17.15
CA PRO A 130 1.90 3.62 17.89
C PRO A 130 0.92 4.78 18.01
N ARG A 131 -0.37 4.46 18.07
CA ARG A 131 -1.41 5.48 18.26
C ARG A 131 -1.18 6.20 19.60
N ASN A 132 -1.08 7.53 19.52
CA ASN A 132 -1.08 8.39 20.71
C ASN A 132 -2.45 9.08 20.83
N PRO A 133 -3.28 8.75 21.85
CA PRO A 133 -4.60 9.34 22.00
C PRO A 133 -4.57 10.85 22.34
N LYS A 134 -3.41 11.35 22.80
CA LYS A 134 -3.21 12.76 23.16
C LYS A 134 -2.72 13.63 21.99
N MET A 135 -2.36 13.03 20.87
CA MET A 135 -1.80 13.72 19.71
C MET A 135 -2.51 13.28 18.43
N LYS A 136 -3.25 14.19 17.83
CA LYS A 136 -3.81 13.94 16.50
C LYS A 136 -2.71 14.10 15.44
N PRO A 137 -2.52 13.12 14.53
CA PRO A 137 -1.43 13.17 13.54
C PRO A 137 -1.41 14.47 12.73
N VAL A 138 -2.58 14.94 12.27
CA VAL A 138 -2.68 16.15 11.45
C VAL A 138 -2.30 17.43 12.25
N GLU A 139 -2.70 17.53 13.50
CA GLU A 139 -2.31 18.66 14.37
C GLU A 139 -0.80 18.70 14.59
N THR A 140 -0.19 17.52 14.77
CA THR A 140 1.28 17.40 14.86
C THR A 140 1.97 17.83 13.57
N MET A 141 1.48 17.37 12.41
CA MET A 141 2.05 17.76 11.12
C MET A 141 1.90 19.24 10.84
N ARG A 142 0.73 19.82 11.21
CA ARG A 142 0.48 21.27 11.12
C ARG A 142 1.45 22.08 11.97
N ALA A 143 1.69 21.64 13.20
CA ALA A 143 2.62 22.31 14.11
C ALA A 143 4.09 22.25 13.65
N LEU A 144 4.48 21.14 13.01
CA LEU A 144 5.86 20.91 12.53
C LEU A 144 6.15 21.52 11.17
N PHE A 145 5.20 21.47 10.24
CA PHE A 145 5.41 21.78 8.82
C PHE A 145 4.51 22.90 8.28
N GLY A 146 3.58 23.42 9.10
CA GLY A 146 2.64 24.48 8.71
C GLY A 146 1.40 23.95 7.95
N GLU A 147 0.45 24.90 7.70
CA GLU A 147 -0.84 24.60 7.03
C GLU A 147 -0.68 24.15 5.58
N GLU A 148 0.38 24.60 4.90
CA GLU A 148 0.65 24.29 3.49
C GLU A 148 1.17 22.87 3.27
N TYR A 149 1.50 22.14 4.34
CA TYR A 149 1.93 20.76 4.23
C TYR A 149 0.81 19.91 3.64
N TYR A 150 1.13 19.06 2.66
CA TYR A 150 0.14 18.33 1.84
C TYR A 150 -0.90 17.54 2.66
N MET A 151 -0.47 16.92 3.77
CA MET A 151 -1.40 16.19 4.66
C MET A 151 -2.43 17.12 5.31
N CYS A 152 -2.04 18.36 5.65
CA CYS A 152 -2.95 19.37 6.21
C CYS A 152 -3.92 19.86 5.12
N ARG A 153 -3.41 20.12 3.92
CA ARG A 153 -4.21 20.55 2.77
C ARG A 153 -5.25 19.52 2.36
N PHE A 154 -4.93 18.24 2.40
CA PHE A 154 -5.90 17.17 2.11
C PHE A 154 -7.10 17.18 3.08
N GLN A 155 -6.91 17.61 4.34
CA GLN A 155 -8.02 17.73 5.29
C GLN A 155 -8.92 18.92 4.97
N VAL A 156 -8.37 20.04 4.50
CA VAL A 156 -9.13 21.24 4.14
C VAL A 156 -10.07 20.99 2.96
N CYS A 157 -9.62 20.26 1.96
CA CYS A 157 -10.47 19.90 0.81
C CYS A 157 -11.72 19.09 1.19
N TYR A 158 -11.72 18.45 2.34
CA TYR A 158 -12.85 17.68 2.84
C TYR A 158 -13.94 18.59 3.45
N LEU A 159 -13.53 19.66 4.12
CA LEU A 159 -14.45 20.60 4.78
C LEU A 159 -15.17 21.54 3.81
N LEU A 160 -14.64 21.73 2.59
CA LEU A 160 -15.23 22.60 1.58
C LEU A 160 -16.24 21.86 0.65
N ARG A 161 -16.45 20.56 0.81
CA ARG A 161 -17.40 19.73 0.03
C ARG A 161 -18.57 19.22 0.85
N SER A 162 -18.64 19.55 2.12
CA SER A 162 -19.77 19.32 3.03
C SER A 162 -20.57 20.62 3.25
#